data_667475d814daf489fa88b63933f1528c
#
_entry.id   667475d814daf489fa88b63933f1528c
#
_cell.length_a   1.000
_cell.length_b   1.000
_cell.length_c   1.000
_cell.angle_alpha   90.00
_cell.angle_beta   90.00
_cell.angle_gamma   90.00
#
_symmetry.space_group_name_H-M   'P 1'
#
loop_
_entity.id
_entity.type
_entity.pdbx_description
1 polymer ?
#
loop_
_entity_poly.entity_id
_entity_poly.type
_entity_poly.pdbx_seq_one_letter_code
_entity_poly.pdbx_strand_id
1 'polypeptide(L)'
;MKKDSFATTKERDSGKTIKRPLVAIAVPSTKLLSQLNEIKTVLDFFQVLSEISIVAAHRSPKKTLRFIDELERKGVNVIIAAGSGSAHLPGMIASLTTIPVIGVPLRGGTLDGMDSLLSMIQMPHGVPVGTMGLNSAYNAGIFACQILALKYPYLKEKLKVHKETLEEEVEDEDRLQSSEWRQHS
;
A
#
# COMPACT_ATOMS: atom_id res chain seq x y z
N MET A 1 10.53 -26.63 -10.82
CA MET A 1 11.03 -26.57 -9.43
C MET A 1 12.04 -25.44 -9.33
N LYS A 2 11.61 -24.21 -9.00
CA LYS A 2 12.49 -23.08 -8.67
C LYS A 2 12.27 -22.77 -7.20
N LYS A 3 13.34 -22.89 -6.42
CA LYS A 3 13.36 -22.62 -4.99
C LYS A 3 13.20 -21.12 -4.79
N ASP A 4 12.13 -20.72 -4.09
CA ASP A 4 11.91 -19.37 -3.61
C ASP A 4 12.95 -19.06 -2.50
N SER A 5 13.99 -18.35 -2.89
CA SER A 5 14.98 -17.82 -1.93
C SER A 5 14.60 -16.36 -1.60
N PHE A 6 13.57 -16.18 -0.79
CA PHE A 6 13.39 -14.92 -0.08
C PHE A 6 14.24 -14.95 1.19
N ALA A 7 15.50 -14.51 1.03
CA ALA A 7 16.39 -14.31 2.17
C ALA A 7 15.83 -13.18 3.05
N THR A 8 15.33 -13.56 4.22
CA THR A 8 15.08 -12.63 5.32
C THR A 8 16.40 -11.96 5.69
N THR A 9 16.66 -10.77 5.16
CA THR A 9 17.87 -10.00 5.49
C THR A 9 17.74 -9.56 6.95
N LYS A 10 18.50 -10.22 7.83
CA LYS A 10 18.59 -9.90 9.25
C LYS A 10 19.63 -8.80 9.44
N GLU A 11 19.21 -7.59 9.74
CA GLU A 11 20.09 -6.58 10.31
C GLU A 11 20.27 -6.86 11.80
N ARG A 12 21.53 -6.83 12.28
CA ARG A 12 21.87 -6.98 13.70
C ARG A 12 22.05 -5.58 14.29
N ASP A 13 21.09 -5.16 15.09
CA ASP A 13 21.28 -4.08 16.03
C ASP A 13 21.19 -4.65 17.46
N SER A 14 22.23 -4.40 18.25
CA SER A 14 22.34 -4.73 19.70
C SER A 14 21.82 -6.13 20.12
N GLY A 15 22.13 -7.17 19.34
CA GLY A 15 21.86 -8.56 19.76
C GLY A 15 20.44 -9.08 19.56
N LYS A 16 19.47 -8.25 19.11
CA LYS A 16 18.12 -8.69 18.71
C LYS A 16 18.00 -8.66 17.19
N THR A 17 17.63 -9.80 16.62
CA THR A 17 17.29 -9.87 15.19
C THR A 17 15.96 -9.14 14.97
N ILE A 18 16.01 -7.91 14.44
CA ILE A 18 14.79 -7.17 14.07
C ILE A 18 14.31 -7.72 12.72
N LYS A 19 13.16 -8.36 12.73
CA LYS A 19 12.51 -8.79 11.49
C LYS A 19 11.98 -7.54 10.78
N ARG A 20 12.42 -7.31 9.52
CA ARG A 20 11.93 -6.17 8.72
C ARG A 20 10.42 -6.26 8.52
N PRO A 21 9.70 -5.12 8.52
CA PRO A 21 8.27 -5.12 8.20
C PRO A 21 8.03 -5.61 6.77
N LEU A 22 6.95 -6.35 6.58
CA LEU A 22 6.55 -6.90 5.29
C LEU A 22 5.14 -6.46 4.94
N VAL A 23 4.99 -5.90 3.74
CA VAL A 23 3.70 -5.52 3.14
C VAL A 23 3.39 -6.45 1.98
N ALA A 24 2.18 -6.99 1.95
CA ALA A 24 1.68 -7.73 0.79
C ALA A 24 0.82 -6.83 -0.08
N ILE A 25 0.99 -6.92 -1.39
CA ILE A 25 0.21 -6.19 -2.38
C ILE A 25 -0.62 -7.21 -3.17
N ALA A 26 -1.94 -7.10 -3.11
CA ALA A 26 -2.87 -7.97 -3.82
C ALA A 26 -3.56 -7.21 -4.96
N VAL A 27 -3.52 -7.76 -6.17
CA VAL A 27 -4.12 -7.15 -7.35
C VAL A 27 -4.89 -8.19 -8.17
N PRO A 28 -6.10 -7.89 -8.69
CA PRO A 28 -6.94 -8.90 -9.34
C PRO A 28 -6.48 -9.29 -10.74
N SER A 29 -5.59 -8.51 -11.37
CA SER A 29 -5.10 -8.74 -12.73
C SER A 29 -3.76 -8.08 -12.99
N THR A 30 -2.95 -8.69 -13.85
CA THR A 30 -1.68 -8.12 -14.32
C THR A 30 -1.86 -6.79 -15.06
N LYS A 31 -3.02 -6.55 -15.67
CA LYS A 31 -3.34 -5.31 -16.38
C LYS A 31 -3.33 -4.06 -15.49
N LEU A 32 -3.47 -4.24 -14.18
CA LEU A 32 -3.53 -3.15 -13.21
C LEU A 32 -2.18 -2.89 -12.51
N LEU A 33 -1.16 -3.70 -12.79
CA LEU A 33 0.14 -3.61 -12.11
C LEU A 33 0.81 -2.25 -12.28
N SER A 34 0.74 -1.67 -13.48
CA SER A 34 1.38 -0.37 -13.76
C SER A 34 0.82 0.77 -12.92
N GLN A 35 -0.44 0.69 -12.51
CA GLN A 35 -1.08 1.69 -11.65
C GLN A 35 -0.63 1.61 -10.18
N LEU A 36 0.15 0.59 -9.82
CA LEU A 36 0.60 0.33 -8.44
C LEU A 36 2.11 0.50 -8.24
N ASN A 37 2.84 0.91 -9.28
CA ASN A 37 4.30 1.03 -9.23
C ASN A 37 4.78 1.97 -8.10
N GLU A 38 4.04 3.05 -7.84
CA GLU A 38 4.36 4.00 -6.77
C GLU A 38 4.36 3.37 -5.38
N ILE A 39 3.52 2.34 -5.13
CA ILE A 39 3.56 1.61 -3.85
C ILE A 39 4.96 1.04 -3.62
N LYS A 40 5.52 0.39 -4.63
CA LYS A 40 6.85 -0.20 -4.51
C LYS A 40 7.92 0.86 -4.29
N THR A 41 7.87 1.95 -5.05
CA THR A 41 8.81 3.08 -4.91
C THR A 41 8.80 3.62 -3.49
N VAL A 42 7.61 3.86 -2.91
CA VAL A 42 7.46 4.32 -1.53
C VAL A 42 8.01 3.31 -0.54
N LEU A 43 7.60 2.04 -0.63
CA LEU A 43 8.03 1.01 0.32
C LEU A 43 9.55 0.80 0.28
N ASP A 44 10.17 0.83 -0.91
CA ASP A 44 11.61 0.74 -1.07
C ASP A 44 12.34 1.95 -0.43
N PHE A 45 11.83 3.18 -0.62
CA PHE A 45 12.36 4.39 0.01
C PHE A 45 12.35 4.29 1.54
N PHE A 46 11.26 3.76 2.11
CA PHE A 46 11.14 3.53 3.55
C PHE A 46 11.82 2.25 4.03
N GLN A 47 12.46 1.47 3.15
CA GLN A 47 13.14 0.20 3.45
C GLN A 47 12.17 -0.86 4.04
N VAL A 48 10.94 -0.87 3.57
CA VAL A 48 9.92 -1.85 3.90
C VAL A 48 9.91 -2.95 2.84
N LEU A 49 9.94 -4.21 3.26
CA LEU A 49 9.84 -5.33 2.34
C LEU A 49 8.43 -5.41 1.75
N SER A 50 8.35 -5.73 0.47
CA SER A 50 7.06 -5.91 -0.19
C SER A 50 7.04 -7.13 -1.12
N GLU A 51 5.88 -7.76 -1.21
CA GLU A 51 5.61 -8.79 -2.21
C GLU A 51 4.28 -8.50 -2.91
N ILE A 52 4.20 -8.79 -4.21
CA ILE A 52 2.99 -8.60 -5.00
C ILE A 52 2.44 -9.93 -5.48
N SER A 53 1.13 -10.09 -5.42
CA SER A 53 0.42 -11.31 -5.84
C SER A 53 -0.81 -10.98 -6.68
N ILE A 54 -1.02 -11.78 -7.73
CA ILE A 54 -2.27 -11.75 -8.49
C ILE A 54 -3.30 -12.61 -7.77
N VAL A 55 -4.32 -11.96 -7.23
CA VAL A 55 -5.41 -12.55 -6.43
C VAL A 55 -6.75 -12.10 -6.98
N ALA A 56 -7.49 -13.01 -7.60
CA ALA A 56 -8.82 -12.74 -8.15
C ALA A 56 -9.88 -13.48 -7.31
N ALA A 57 -10.35 -12.86 -6.25
CA ALA A 57 -11.14 -13.51 -5.21
C ALA A 57 -12.40 -14.22 -5.73
N HIS A 58 -13.16 -13.59 -6.62
CA HIS A 58 -14.37 -14.15 -7.20
C HIS A 58 -14.10 -15.22 -8.29
N ARG A 59 -12.91 -15.20 -8.93
CA ARG A 59 -12.53 -16.21 -9.95
C ARG A 59 -11.81 -17.42 -9.35
N SER A 60 -11.16 -17.24 -8.21
CA SER A 60 -10.38 -18.29 -7.55
C SER A 60 -10.45 -18.14 -6.01
N PRO A 61 -11.60 -18.44 -5.39
CA PRO A 61 -11.78 -18.32 -3.94
C PRO A 61 -10.77 -19.16 -3.14
N LYS A 62 -10.54 -20.40 -3.57
CA LYS A 62 -9.57 -21.30 -2.91
C LYS A 62 -8.13 -20.77 -2.96
N LYS A 63 -7.74 -20.05 -4.02
CA LYS A 63 -6.43 -19.38 -4.10
C LYS A 63 -6.37 -18.21 -3.13
N THR A 64 -7.45 -17.49 -2.98
CA THR A 64 -7.52 -16.35 -2.05
C THR A 64 -7.36 -16.83 -0.61
N LEU A 65 -8.01 -17.90 -0.19
CA LEU A 65 -7.83 -18.47 1.15
C LEU A 65 -6.37 -18.88 1.38
N ARG A 66 -5.77 -19.65 0.46
CA ARG A 66 -4.36 -20.05 0.57
C ARG A 66 -3.40 -18.85 0.62
N PHE A 67 -3.70 -17.79 -0.12
CA PHE A 67 -2.93 -16.55 -0.10
C PHE A 67 -2.95 -15.93 1.30
N ILE A 68 -4.12 -15.82 1.95
CA ILE A 68 -4.22 -15.28 3.31
C ILE A 68 -3.44 -16.15 4.31
N ASP A 69 -3.62 -17.47 4.29
CA ASP A 69 -2.88 -18.40 5.16
C ASP A 69 -1.35 -18.25 4.99
N GLU A 70 -0.90 -17.99 3.76
CA GLU A 70 0.52 -17.77 3.47
C GLU A 70 1.02 -16.44 4.04
N LEU A 71 0.24 -15.36 3.92
CA LEU A 71 0.59 -14.05 4.47
C LEU A 71 0.72 -14.10 6.01
N GLU A 72 -0.20 -14.77 6.69
CA GLU A 72 -0.16 -14.95 8.14
C GLU A 72 1.08 -15.73 8.58
N ARG A 73 1.39 -16.85 7.89
CA ARG A 73 2.61 -17.64 8.16
C ARG A 73 3.90 -16.85 7.91
N LYS A 74 3.93 -15.99 6.91
CA LYS A 74 5.08 -15.10 6.62
C LYS A 74 5.21 -13.98 7.64
N GLY A 75 4.15 -13.68 8.38
CA GLY A 75 4.08 -12.57 9.33
C GLY A 75 3.99 -11.22 8.62
N VAL A 76 3.19 -11.13 7.56
CA VAL A 76 2.83 -9.88 6.90
C VAL A 76 2.17 -8.94 7.91
N ASN A 77 2.48 -7.67 7.83
CA ASN A 77 2.03 -6.67 8.80
C ASN A 77 0.89 -5.80 8.27
N VAL A 78 0.84 -5.58 6.95
CA VAL A 78 -0.18 -4.78 6.26
C VAL A 78 -0.43 -5.39 4.88
N ILE A 79 -1.67 -5.40 4.42
CA ILE A 79 -2.05 -5.79 3.07
C ILE A 79 -2.55 -4.55 2.33
N ILE A 80 -2.00 -4.26 1.16
CA ILE A 80 -2.53 -3.29 0.22
C ILE A 80 -3.27 -4.07 -0.88
N ALA A 81 -4.58 -3.87 -1.00
CA ALA A 81 -5.40 -4.58 -1.97
C ALA A 81 -6.02 -3.59 -2.96
N ALA A 82 -5.71 -3.75 -4.24
CA ALA A 82 -6.24 -2.90 -5.29
C ALA A 82 -7.45 -3.53 -5.99
N GLY A 83 -8.32 -2.69 -6.52
CA GLY A 83 -9.48 -3.16 -7.28
C GLY A 83 -10.06 -2.10 -8.20
N SER A 84 -10.69 -2.53 -9.29
CA SER A 84 -11.45 -1.69 -10.22
C SER A 84 -12.87 -2.23 -10.39
N GLY A 85 -13.79 -1.41 -10.85
CA GLY A 85 -15.19 -1.78 -10.96
C GLY A 85 -15.81 -2.07 -9.59
N SER A 86 -16.43 -3.22 -9.40
CA SER A 86 -17.06 -3.62 -8.12
C SER A 86 -16.08 -3.83 -6.96
N ALA A 87 -14.78 -3.77 -7.22
CA ALA A 87 -13.68 -3.75 -6.23
C ALA A 87 -13.80 -4.71 -5.03
N HIS A 88 -14.26 -5.94 -5.25
CA HIS A 88 -14.55 -6.92 -4.19
C HIS A 88 -13.32 -7.42 -3.43
N LEU A 89 -12.12 -7.35 -4.05
CA LEU A 89 -10.91 -7.98 -3.51
C LEU A 89 -10.53 -7.45 -2.12
N PRO A 90 -10.48 -6.13 -1.85
CA PRO A 90 -10.11 -5.63 -0.52
C PRO A 90 -11.08 -6.10 0.58
N GLY A 91 -12.38 -6.03 0.33
CA GLY A 91 -13.40 -6.48 1.28
C GLY A 91 -13.33 -7.98 1.56
N MET A 92 -13.14 -8.81 0.51
CA MET A 92 -12.96 -10.25 0.70
C MET A 92 -11.70 -10.58 1.51
N ILE A 93 -10.59 -9.91 1.26
CA ILE A 93 -9.37 -10.09 2.06
C ILE A 93 -9.63 -9.68 3.51
N ALA A 94 -10.21 -8.49 3.74
CA ALA A 94 -10.50 -7.98 5.08
C ALA A 94 -11.45 -8.88 5.88
N SER A 95 -12.33 -9.63 5.24
CA SER A 95 -13.22 -10.59 5.91
C SER A 95 -12.53 -11.89 6.34
N LEU A 96 -11.31 -12.15 5.86
CA LEU A 96 -10.60 -13.41 6.05
C LEU A 96 -9.36 -13.29 6.93
N THR A 97 -8.97 -12.09 7.37
CA THR A 97 -7.77 -11.87 8.17
C THR A 97 -7.94 -10.74 9.17
N THR A 98 -7.10 -10.75 10.20
CA THR A 98 -6.97 -9.63 11.15
C THR A 98 -5.84 -8.66 10.78
N ILE A 99 -5.11 -8.92 9.70
CA ILE A 99 -4.08 -8.01 9.19
C ILE A 99 -4.77 -6.76 8.62
N PRO A 100 -4.31 -5.54 8.96
CA PRO A 100 -4.87 -4.31 8.39
C PRO A 100 -4.87 -4.32 6.85
N VAL A 101 -6.02 -3.98 6.25
CA VAL A 101 -6.20 -3.93 4.80
C VAL A 101 -6.38 -2.49 4.34
N ILE A 102 -5.53 -2.08 3.40
CA ILE A 102 -5.62 -0.79 2.69
C ILE A 102 -6.17 -1.05 1.30
N GLY A 103 -7.29 -0.41 0.97
CA GLY A 103 -7.93 -0.50 -0.34
C GLY A 103 -7.46 0.61 -1.27
N VAL A 104 -7.04 0.26 -2.49
CA VAL A 104 -6.68 1.22 -3.54
C VAL A 104 -7.69 1.07 -4.68
N PRO A 105 -8.69 1.97 -4.76
CA PRO A 105 -9.59 2.00 -5.90
C PRO A 105 -8.85 2.49 -7.13
N LEU A 106 -8.99 1.76 -8.24
CA LEU A 106 -8.32 2.05 -9.50
C LEU A 106 -9.31 2.48 -10.55
N ARG A 107 -8.88 3.39 -11.42
CA ARG A 107 -9.63 3.75 -12.63
C ARG A 107 -9.83 2.53 -13.52
N GLY A 108 -10.96 2.53 -14.19
CA GLY A 108 -11.43 1.47 -15.06
C GLY A 108 -12.91 1.20 -14.81
N GLY A 109 -13.56 0.47 -15.72
CA GLY A 109 -14.99 0.23 -15.64
C GLY A 109 -15.85 1.36 -16.20
N THR A 110 -17.14 1.32 -15.94
CA THR A 110 -18.14 2.18 -16.57
C THR A 110 -18.17 3.61 -16.02
N LEU A 111 -17.79 3.79 -14.73
CA LEU A 111 -17.85 5.07 -14.02
C LEU A 111 -16.47 5.65 -13.70
N ASP A 112 -15.47 5.33 -14.52
CA ASP A 112 -14.08 5.82 -14.41
C ASP A 112 -13.49 5.72 -12.97
N GLY A 113 -13.83 4.63 -12.26
CA GLY A 113 -13.33 4.33 -10.94
C GLY A 113 -14.21 4.79 -9.77
N MET A 114 -15.26 5.56 -10.01
CA MET A 114 -16.23 5.92 -8.94
C MET A 114 -16.95 4.69 -8.38
N ASP A 115 -17.22 3.71 -9.22
CA ASP A 115 -17.75 2.40 -8.83
C ASP A 115 -16.78 1.66 -7.88
N SER A 116 -15.49 1.67 -8.17
CA SER A 116 -14.49 1.04 -7.29
C SER A 116 -14.32 1.79 -5.96
N LEU A 117 -14.31 3.12 -5.99
CA LEU A 117 -14.23 3.93 -4.77
C LEU A 117 -15.44 3.70 -3.87
N LEU A 118 -16.66 3.85 -4.41
CA LEU A 118 -17.88 3.68 -3.63
C LEU A 118 -18.05 2.28 -3.06
N SER A 119 -17.65 1.23 -3.80
CA SER A 119 -17.70 -0.14 -3.27
C SER A 119 -16.68 -0.40 -2.17
N MET A 120 -15.54 0.26 -2.17
CA MET A 120 -14.52 0.10 -1.11
C MET A 120 -14.85 0.87 0.17
N ILE A 121 -15.48 2.04 0.10
CA ILE A 121 -15.82 2.81 1.30
C ILE A 121 -17.07 2.30 2.01
N GLN A 122 -17.92 1.52 1.34
CA GLN A 122 -19.17 0.98 1.90
C GLN A 122 -19.03 -0.48 2.35
N MET A 123 -18.03 -0.74 3.23
CA MET A 123 -17.86 -2.07 3.78
C MET A 123 -18.91 -2.37 4.87
N PRO A 124 -19.34 -3.64 5.00
CA PRO A 124 -20.27 -4.04 6.06
C PRO A 124 -19.60 -3.93 7.44
N HIS A 125 -20.46 -3.83 8.48
CA HIS A 125 -19.98 -3.82 9.87
C HIS A 125 -19.08 -5.02 10.18
N GLY A 126 -17.95 -4.76 10.81
CA GLY A 126 -16.96 -5.79 11.20
C GLY A 126 -15.94 -6.15 10.11
N VAL A 127 -16.02 -5.55 8.92
CA VAL A 127 -15.08 -5.78 7.81
C VAL A 127 -14.46 -4.44 7.34
N PRO A 128 -13.58 -3.82 8.14
CA PRO A 128 -13.02 -2.52 7.79
C PRO A 128 -11.97 -2.61 6.68
N VAL A 129 -12.02 -1.66 5.74
CA VAL A 129 -10.97 -1.42 4.74
C VAL A 129 -10.58 0.05 4.79
N GLY A 130 -9.30 0.34 5.03
CA GLY A 130 -8.76 1.71 5.00
C GLY A 130 -8.65 2.20 3.56
N THR A 131 -9.70 2.77 3.00
CA THR A 131 -9.76 3.12 1.57
C THR A 131 -9.02 4.41 1.25
N MET A 132 -8.12 4.34 0.26
CA MET A 132 -7.41 5.51 -0.27
C MET A 132 -8.24 6.23 -1.35
N GLY A 133 -7.78 7.40 -1.76
CA GLY A 133 -8.35 8.08 -2.93
C GLY A 133 -8.18 7.28 -4.22
N LEU A 134 -8.92 7.65 -5.26
CA LEU A 134 -8.84 7.01 -6.57
C LEU A 134 -7.41 7.10 -7.15
N ASN A 135 -6.84 5.98 -7.58
CA ASN A 135 -5.47 5.83 -8.05
C ASN A 135 -4.36 6.29 -7.08
N SER A 136 -4.66 6.44 -5.79
CA SER A 136 -3.71 6.91 -4.78
C SER A 136 -2.77 5.79 -4.30
N ALA A 137 -2.03 5.20 -5.22
CA ALA A 137 -1.05 4.15 -4.95
C ALA A 137 0.08 4.64 -4.03
N TYR A 138 0.58 5.86 -4.26
CA TYR A 138 1.59 6.51 -3.43
C TYR A 138 1.12 6.63 -1.97
N ASN A 139 -0.06 7.20 -1.73
CA ASN A 139 -0.60 7.37 -0.39
C ASN A 139 -0.90 6.03 0.30
N ALA A 140 -1.24 4.98 -0.44
CA ALA A 140 -1.37 3.64 0.13
C ALA A 140 -0.03 3.14 0.71
N GLY A 141 1.08 3.38 0.03
CA GLY A 141 2.43 3.10 0.50
C GLY A 141 2.78 3.88 1.77
N ILE A 142 2.52 5.20 1.79
CA ILE A 142 2.73 6.06 2.96
C ILE A 142 1.89 5.59 4.15
N PHE A 143 0.60 5.32 3.92
CA PHE A 143 -0.29 4.88 5.00
C PHE A 143 0.12 3.52 5.58
N ALA A 144 0.59 2.59 4.74
CA ALA A 144 1.19 1.34 5.20
C ALA A 144 2.41 1.61 6.10
N CYS A 145 3.31 2.54 5.71
CA CYS A 145 4.45 2.93 6.53
C CYS A 145 4.03 3.58 7.86
N GLN A 146 2.96 4.37 7.89
CA GLN A 146 2.40 4.97 9.12
C GLN A 146 1.89 3.89 10.09
N ILE A 147 1.15 2.89 9.59
CA ILE A 147 0.71 1.74 10.40
C ILE A 147 1.92 0.99 10.97
N LEU A 148 2.91 0.73 10.12
CA LEU A 148 4.13 0.03 10.52
C LEU A 148 4.96 0.81 11.53
N ALA A 149 4.96 2.14 11.47
CA ALA A 149 5.67 3.02 12.41
C ALA A 149 5.21 2.88 13.86
N LEU A 150 4.00 2.35 14.11
CA LEU A 150 3.52 2.01 15.45
C LEU A 150 4.38 0.91 16.11
N LYS A 151 5.00 0.05 15.31
CA LYS A 151 5.84 -1.07 15.77
C LYS A 151 7.33 -0.88 15.46
N TYR A 152 7.66 -0.13 14.42
CA TYR A 152 9.02 0.05 13.90
C TYR A 152 9.45 1.52 14.00
N PRO A 153 10.13 1.94 15.11
CA PRO A 153 10.43 3.36 15.39
C PRO A 153 11.22 4.07 14.29
N TYR A 154 12.10 3.39 13.56
CA TYR A 154 12.87 3.98 12.47
C TYR A 154 11.98 4.55 11.35
N LEU A 155 10.80 3.95 11.13
CA LEU A 155 9.84 4.46 10.16
C LEU A 155 9.22 5.78 10.61
N LYS A 156 9.05 5.99 11.92
CA LYS A 156 8.53 7.24 12.46
C LYS A 156 9.46 8.41 12.13
N GLU A 157 10.77 8.21 12.28
CA GLU A 157 11.75 9.24 11.96
C GLU A 157 11.81 9.51 10.45
N LYS A 158 11.79 8.47 9.62
CA LYS A 158 11.72 8.63 8.16
C LYS A 158 10.46 9.37 7.70
N LEU A 159 9.31 9.10 8.32
CA LEU A 159 8.06 9.79 8.01
C LEU A 159 8.08 11.26 8.41
N LYS A 160 8.80 11.65 9.49
CA LYS A 160 9.03 13.05 9.84
C LYS A 160 9.85 13.76 8.77
N VAL A 161 11.00 13.20 8.42
CA VAL A 161 11.85 13.75 7.35
C VAL A 161 11.06 13.91 6.05
N HIS A 162 10.26 12.90 5.68
CA HIS A 162 9.40 12.99 4.50
C HIS A 162 8.38 14.15 4.58
N LYS A 163 7.83 14.43 5.77
CA LYS A 163 6.92 15.58 5.96
C LYS A 163 7.65 16.91 5.83
N GLU A 164 8.84 17.02 6.41
CA GLU A 164 9.71 18.20 6.30
C GLU A 164 10.08 18.47 4.82
N THR A 165 10.43 17.45 4.06
CA THR A 165 10.68 17.57 2.61
C THR A 165 9.47 18.12 1.85
N LEU A 166 8.26 17.66 2.16
CA LEU A 166 7.04 18.16 1.51
C LEU A 166 6.78 19.64 1.84
N GLU A 167 7.11 20.10 3.06
CA GLU A 167 7.02 21.53 3.43
C GLU A 167 8.04 22.36 2.63
N GLU A 168 9.29 21.91 2.57
CA GLU A 168 10.36 22.55 1.82
C GLU A 168 10.02 22.69 0.32
N GLU A 169 9.47 21.63 -0.29
CA GLU A 169 9.03 21.64 -1.69
C GLU A 169 8.00 22.77 -1.94
N VAL A 170 6.99 22.90 -1.09
CA VAL A 170 5.96 23.94 -1.21
C VAL A 170 6.54 25.34 -1.03
N GLU A 171 7.45 25.53 -0.05
CA GLU A 171 8.12 26.81 0.17
C GLU A 171 9.02 27.22 -1.02
N ASP A 172 9.69 26.25 -1.65
CA ASP A 172 10.50 26.50 -2.83
C ASP A 172 9.64 26.87 -4.04
N GLU A 173 8.52 26.15 -4.26
CA GLU A 173 7.55 26.49 -5.32
C GLU A 173 6.99 27.90 -5.14
N ASP A 174 6.61 28.29 -3.91
CA ASP A 174 6.09 29.63 -3.63
C ASP A 174 7.15 30.72 -3.88
N ARG A 175 8.40 30.49 -3.46
CA ARG A 175 9.52 31.41 -3.73
C ARG A 175 9.75 31.62 -5.22
N LEU A 176 9.75 30.54 -6.01
CA LEU A 176 9.93 30.61 -7.45
C LEU A 176 8.79 31.40 -8.12
N GLN A 177 7.55 31.04 -7.81
CA GLN A 177 6.37 31.70 -8.36
C GLN A 177 6.31 33.19 -8.00
N SER A 178 6.63 33.55 -6.74
CA SER A 178 6.67 34.94 -6.28
C SER A 178 7.75 35.77 -7.01
N SER A 179 8.88 35.16 -7.35
CA SER A 179 9.95 35.83 -8.10
C SER A 179 9.57 36.08 -9.55
N GLU A 180 8.92 35.13 -10.22
CA GLU A 180 8.43 35.26 -11.59
C GLU A 180 7.34 36.34 -11.71
N TRP A 181 6.39 36.36 -10.75
CA TRP A 181 5.33 37.35 -10.73
C TRP A 181 5.87 38.80 -10.65
N ARG A 182 6.91 39.04 -9.82
CA ARG A 182 7.53 40.35 -9.68
C ARG A 182 8.30 40.83 -10.91
N GLN A 183 8.76 39.92 -11.77
CA GLN A 183 9.45 40.25 -13.01
C GLN A 183 8.49 40.68 -14.15
N HIS A 184 7.20 40.36 -14.02
CA HIS A 184 6.18 40.64 -15.04
C HIS A 184 5.21 41.79 -14.61
N SER A 185 5.45 42.40 -13.46
CA SER A 185 4.73 43.56 -12.93
C SER A 185 5.56 44.84 -13.04
#